data_5a35ca84c144d5d4279e42148dbcbcd8
#
_entry.id   5a35ca84c144d5d4279e42148dbcbcd8
#
_cell.length_a   1.000
_cell.length_b   1.000
_cell.length_c   1.000
_cell.angle_alpha   90.00
_cell.angle_beta   90.00
_cell.angle_gamma   90.00
#
_symmetry.space_group_name_H-M   'P 1'
#
loop_
_entity.id
_entity.type
_entity.pdbx_description
1 polymer ?
#
loop_
_entity_poly.entity_id
_entity_poly.type
_entity_poly.pdbx_seq_one_letter_code
_entity_poly.pdbx_strand_id
1 'polypeptide(L)'
;MKIPIYHMEAGNRCFDLNVPEEINRRIIDHISDYNLVYTEHARRHLLSEGIPHRRIYLTGSPMKEVLMTHLARIKASNALSELGLEKGKYFLVSAHREENVDNKENITKILASLEKIYKEFKLPVIVSTHPRTRKRLETLGKKNVPDGIKFLKPFGFLDYNWLQMNACCVVSDSGTICEESAILNFPAITIRNAIERPEAMDAGTIIMTGLEPEVIVSAIRMQVSEDNKKMPRRIPADYEIENTSYRVVKLIMGTSKLSHIWDNIKFNDLV
;
A
#
# COMPACT_ATOMS: atom_id res chain seq x y z
N MET A 1 24.01 -8.70 -26.32
CA MET A 1 23.63 -7.29 -26.18
C MET A 1 23.15 -7.11 -24.74
N LYS A 2 23.74 -6.20 -23.98
CA LYS A 2 23.29 -5.89 -22.61
C LYS A 2 22.23 -4.78 -22.70
N ILE A 3 21.02 -5.06 -22.23
CA ILE A 3 19.93 -4.08 -22.14
C ILE A 3 19.97 -3.52 -20.72
N PRO A 4 20.06 -2.19 -20.51
CA PRO A 4 20.04 -1.59 -19.18
C PRO A 4 18.73 -1.87 -18.46
N ILE A 5 18.80 -2.27 -17.20
CA ILE A 5 17.64 -2.56 -16.34
C ILE A 5 17.40 -1.38 -15.41
N TYR A 6 16.21 -0.83 -15.46
CA TYR A 6 15.71 0.22 -14.56
C TYR A 6 14.65 -0.38 -13.64
N HIS A 7 15.01 -0.60 -12.39
CA HIS A 7 14.09 -1.16 -11.41
C HIS A 7 13.35 -0.05 -10.65
N MET A 8 12.06 0.08 -10.92
CA MET A 8 11.17 0.96 -10.14
C MET A 8 10.77 0.26 -8.84
N GLU A 9 10.46 1.05 -7.81
CA GLU A 9 10.17 0.55 -6.45
C GLU A 9 11.36 -0.17 -5.78
N ALA A 10 12.58 0.17 -6.20
CA ALA A 10 13.79 -0.41 -5.67
C ALA A 10 14.03 -0.04 -4.20
N GLY A 11 14.71 -0.91 -3.46
CA GLY A 11 15.14 -0.66 -2.09
C GLY A 11 14.08 -0.81 -1.01
N ASN A 12 12.85 -1.15 -1.36
CA ASN A 12 11.83 -1.46 -0.37
C ASN A 12 12.20 -2.74 0.39
N ARG A 13 12.15 -2.71 1.73
CA ARG A 13 12.48 -3.84 2.60
C ARG A 13 11.44 -3.95 3.72
N CYS A 14 10.92 -5.15 3.91
CA CYS A 14 10.11 -5.50 5.09
C CYS A 14 10.88 -6.34 6.11
N PHE A 15 12.08 -6.80 5.76
CA PHE A 15 12.97 -7.63 6.58
C PHE A 15 12.33 -8.95 7.06
N ASP A 16 11.30 -9.41 6.37
CA ASP A 16 10.65 -10.69 6.60
C ASP A 16 10.86 -11.59 5.38
N LEU A 17 11.71 -12.60 5.54
CA LEU A 17 12.05 -13.55 4.47
C LEU A 17 10.93 -14.54 4.15
N ASN A 18 9.86 -14.58 4.96
CA ASN A 18 8.66 -15.34 4.62
C ASN A 18 7.81 -14.65 3.54
N VAL A 19 8.09 -13.38 3.26
CA VAL A 19 7.45 -12.63 2.17
C VAL A 19 8.24 -12.86 0.89
N PRO A 20 7.69 -13.58 -0.11
CA PRO A 20 8.43 -13.92 -1.35
C PRO A 20 8.97 -12.69 -2.09
N GLU A 21 8.24 -11.58 -2.03
CA GLU A 21 8.65 -10.32 -2.64
C GLU A 21 9.94 -9.75 -2.04
N GLU A 22 10.23 -10.00 -0.77
CA GLU A 22 11.45 -9.52 -0.12
C GLU A 22 12.71 -10.08 -0.79
N ILE A 23 12.70 -11.38 -1.07
CA ILE A 23 13.83 -12.06 -1.76
C ILE A 23 13.93 -11.57 -3.20
N ASN A 24 12.79 -11.52 -3.92
CA ASN A 24 12.77 -11.08 -5.32
C ASN A 24 13.28 -9.64 -5.48
N ARG A 25 12.88 -8.73 -4.61
CA ARG A 25 13.35 -7.33 -4.60
C ARG A 25 14.86 -7.26 -4.44
N ARG A 26 15.43 -7.98 -3.47
CA ARG A 26 16.88 -8.01 -3.26
C ARG A 26 17.62 -8.47 -4.49
N ILE A 27 17.18 -9.56 -5.13
CA ILE A 27 17.79 -10.06 -6.35
C ILE A 27 17.72 -9.00 -7.46
N ILE A 28 16.55 -8.43 -7.72
CA ILE A 28 16.36 -7.46 -8.80
C ILE A 28 17.16 -6.19 -8.54
N ASP A 29 17.18 -5.68 -7.30
CA ASP A 29 17.95 -4.49 -6.93
C ASP A 29 19.45 -4.65 -7.26
N HIS A 30 20.01 -5.82 -6.95
CA HIS A 30 21.45 -6.07 -7.15
C HIS A 30 21.84 -6.33 -8.61
N ILE A 31 20.93 -6.86 -9.44
CA ILE A 31 21.21 -7.09 -10.86
C ILE A 31 20.86 -5.90 -11.75
N SER A 32 20.12 -4.92 -11.23
CA SER A 32 19.70 -3.74 -11.99
C SER A 32 20.82 -2.74 -12.18
N ASP A 33 20.86 -2.11 -13.36
CA ASP A 33 21.81 -1.04 -13.66
C ASP A 33 21.44 0.26 -12.93
N TYR A 34 20.15 0.51 -12.79
CA TYR A 34 19.59 1.71 -12.15
C TYR A 34 18.43 1.34 -11.23
N ASN A 35 18.54 1.75 -9.97
CA ASN A 35 17.53 1.57 -8.94
C ASN A 35 16.79 2.88 -8.72
N LEU A 36 15.50 2.90 -9.08
CA LEU A 36 14.63 4.04 -8.93
C LEU A 36 13.81 3.88 -7.65
N VAL A 37 14.30 4.52 -6.60
CA VAL A 37 13.70 4.41 -5.28
C VAL A 37 12.58 5.43 -5.11
N TYR A 38 11.57 5.06 -4.35
CA TYR A 38 10.44 5.94 -4.07
C TYR A 38 10.72 6.89 -2.91
N THR A 39 11.56 6.47 -1.97
CA THR A 39 11.77 7.18 -0.71
C THR A 39 13.24 7.18 -0.29
N GLU A 40 13.58 8.07 0.64
CA GLU A 40 14.92 8.10 1.25
C GLU A 40 15.20 6.86 2.11
N HIS A 41 14.18 6.23 2.71
CA HIS A 41 14.36 4.96 3.40
C HIS A 41 14.85 3.88 2.43
N ALA A 42 14.21 3.75 1.28
CA ALA A 42 14.60 2.79 0.25
C ALA A 42 16.03 3.06 -0.26
N ARG A 43 16.41 4.34 -0.46
CA ARG A 43 17.77 4.72 -0.82
C ARG A 43 18.80 4.26 0.22
N ARG A 44 18.53 4.50 1.50
CA ARG A 44 19.42 4.10 2.61
C ARG A 44 19.61 2.60 2.68
N HIS A 45 18.55 1.80 2.44
CA HIS A 45 18.67 0.35 2.37
C HIS A 45 19.65 -0.08 1.29
N LEU A 46 19.51 0.42 0.07
CA LEU A 46 20.40 0.07 -1.03
C LEU A 46 21.84 0.49 -0.80
N LEU A 47 22.07 1.67 -0.22
CA LEU A 47 23.41 2.12 0.15
C LEU A 47 24.04 1.21 1.20
N SER A 48 23.25 0.79 2.21
CA SER A 48 23.73 -0.13 3.25
C SER A 48 24.03 -1.54 2.72
N GLU A 49 23.39 -1.94 1.62
CA GLU A 49 23.65 -3.19 0.91
C GLU A 49 24.81 -3.09 -0.08
N GLY A 50 25.48 -1.92 -0.15
CA GLY A 50 26.69 -1.71 -0.97
C GLY A 50 26.41 -1.34 -2.41
N ILE A 51 25.19 -1.01 -2.79
CA ILE A 51 24.89 -0.53 -4.14
C ILE A 51 25.45 0.88 -4.33
N PRO A 52 26.24 1.14 -5.38
CA PRO A 52 26.87 2.43 -5.59
C PRO A 52 25.84 3.56 -5.75
N HIS A 53 26.09 4.71 -5.13
CA HIS A 53 25.22 5.88 -5.19
C HIS A 53 24.82 6.28 -6.62
N ARG A 54 25.75 6.17 -7.60
CA ARG A 54 25.49 6.49 -9.02
C ARG A 54 24.42 5.60 -9.68
N ARG A 55 24.03 4.49 -9.04
CA ARG A 55 22.98 3.58 -9.51
C ARG A 55 21.65 3.74 -8.78
N ILE A 56 21.53 4.73 -7.89
CA ILE A 56 20.35 4.93 -7.06
C ILE A 56 19.79 6.33 -7.28
N TYR A 57 18.54 6.42 -7.71
CA TYR A 57 17.87 7.69 -8.02
C TYR A 57 16.52 7.79 -7.30
N LEU A 58 16.31 8.87 -6.54
CA LEU A 58 15.03 9.17 -5.90
C LEU A 58 14.07 9.76 -6.93
N THR A 59 13.17 8.92 -7.43
CA THR A 59 12.14 9.34 -8.39
C THR A 59 10.83 9.70 -7.72
N GLY A 60 10.60 9.20 -6.52
CA GLY A 60 9.31 9.25 -5.85
C GLY A 60 8.39 8.12 -6.28
N SER A 61 7.33 7.92 -5.52
CA SER A 61 6.26 7.00 -5.87
C SER A 61 5.36 7.59 -6.97
N PRO A 62 4.89 6.80 -7.94
CA PRO A 62 3.91 7.26 -8.93
C PRO A 62 2.51 7.45 -8.32
N MET A 63 2.29 7.07 -7.07
CA MET A 63 0.95 7.04 -6.46
C MET A 63 0.26 8.40 -6.47
N LYS A 64 0.98 9.48 -6.09
CA LYS A 64 0.39 10.82 -6.07
C LYS A 64 0.02 11.28 -7.48
N GLU A 65 0.89 11.04 -8.46
CA GLU A 65 0.64 11.39 -9.86
C GLU A 65 -0.62 10.67 -10.40
N VAL A 66 -0.74 9.37 -10.12
CA VAL A 66 -1.90 8.56 -10.53
C VAL A 66 -3.18 9.04 -9.84
N LEU A 67 -3.15 9.22 -8.52
CA LEU A 67 -4.33 9.64 -7.75
C LEU A 67 -4.80 11.03 -8.17
N MET A 68 -3.89 11.99 -8.35
CA MET A 68 -4.24 13.35 -8.76
C MET A 68 -4.77 13.39 -10.19
N THR A 69 -4.20 12.62 -11.13
CA THR A 69 -4.70 12.51 -12.51
C THR A 69 -6.14 12.00 -12.55
N HIS A 70 -6.51 11.11 -11.64
CA HIS A 70 -7.85 10.52 -11.60
C HIS A 70 -8.79 11.14 -10.56
N LEU A 71 -8.34 12.13 -9.78
CA LEU A 71 -9.09 12.65 -8.64
C LEU A 71 -10.50 13.16 -8.99
N ALA A 72 -10.66 13.84 -10.12
CA ALA A 72 -11.97 14.29 -10.58
C ALA A 72 -12.94 13.13 -10.86
N ARG A 73 -12.42 12.05 -11.48
CA ARG A 73 -13.21 10.84 -11.76
C ARG A 73 -13.51 10.05 -10.49
N ILE A 74 -12.55 10.00 -9.55
CA ILE A 74 -12.75 9.38 -8.22
C ILE A 74 -13.91 10.09 -7.51
N LYS A 75 -13.89 11.43 -7.46
CA LYS A 75 -14.93 12.23 -6.81
C LYS A 75 -16.30 12.15 -7.48
N ALA A 76 -16.35 11.76 -8.75
CA ALA A 76 -17.58 11.56 -9.50
C ALA A 76 -18.19 10.16 -9.35
N SER A 77 -17.57 9.27 -8.53
CA SER A 77 -18.10 7.93 -8.29
C SER A 77 -19.43 7.96 -7.52
N ASN A 78 -20.36 7.10 -7.93
CA ASN A 78 -21.66 6.90 -7.29
C ASN A 78 -21.65 5.77 -6.25
N ALA A 79 -20.50 5.18 -5.94
CA ALA A 79 -20.41 3.98 -5.09
C ALA A 79 -21.07 4.14 -3.72
N LEU A 80 -21.04 5.33 -3.12
CA LEU A 80 -21.75 5.58 -1.84
C LEU A 80 -23.24 5.43 -1.98
N SER A 81 -23.85 6.08 -2.97
CA SER A 81 -25.30 6.02 -3.21
C SER A 81 -25.76 4.63 -3.64
N GLU A 82 -25.01 3.96 -4.49
CA GLU A 82 -25.30 2.59 -4.94
C GLU A 82 -25.27 1.56 -3.81
N LEU A 83 -24.42 1.78 -2.80
CA LEU A 83 -24.31 0.92 -1.64
C LEU A 83 -25.20 1.37 -0.45
N GLY A 84 -25.87 2.52 -0.58
CA GLY A 84 -26.66 3.10 0.51
C GLY A 84 -25.82 3.50 1.72
N LEU A 85 -24.59 4.01 1.47
CA LEU A 85 -23.65 4.40 2.52
C LEU A 85 -23.64 5.92 2.71
N GLU A 86 -23.43 6.34 3.95
CA GLU A 86 -23.23 7.72 4.31
C GLU A 86 -21.77 8.01 4.62
N LYS A 87 -21.30 9.17 4.18
CA LYS A 87 -19.92 9.63 4.45
C LYS A 87 -19.58 9.62 5.93
N GLY A 88 -18.46 9.01 6.29
CA GLY A 88 -17.98 8.89 7.66
C GLY A 88 -18.73 7.89 8.53
N LYS A 89 -19.73 7.17 7.98
CA LYS A 89 -20.59 6.25 8.75
C LYS A 89 -20.44 4.79 8.33
N TYR A 90 -19.28 4.36 7.89
CA TYR A 90 -18.98 2.97 7.61
C TYR A 90 -17.46 2.72 7.71
N PHE A 91 -17.09 1.48 7.89
CA PHE A 91 -15.71 1.00 7.77
C PHE A 91 -15.52 0.32 6.43
N LEU A 92 -14.37 0.58 5.80
CA LEU A 92 -13.95 -0.15 4.60
C LEU A 92 -12.79 -1.07 4.95
N VAL A 93 -12.93 -2.35 4.62
CA VAL A 93 -11.92 -3.38 4.92
C VAL A 93 -11.46 -4.07 3.65
N SER A 94 -10.15 -4.24 3.51
CA SER A 94 -9.54 -5.03 2.44
C SER A 94 -8.44 -5.91 3.03
N ALA A 95 -8.65 -7.23 3.01
CA ALA A 95 -7.69 -8.22 3.43
C ALA A 95 -7.58 -9.31 2.35
N HIS A 96 -6.44 -9.37 1.67
CA HIS A 96 -6.26 -10.24 0.50
C HIS A 96 -4.87 -10.88 0.41
N ARG A 97 -3.92 -10.50 1.28
CA ARG A 97 -2.58 -11.10 1.28
C ARG A 97 -2.62 -12.57 1.66
N GLU A 98 -1.76 -13.36 0.99
CA GLU A 98 -1.70 -14.80 1.17
C GLU A 98 -1.46 -15.19 2.63
N GLU A 99 -0.50 -14.54 3.28
CA GLU A 99 -0.16 -14.76 4.69
C GLU A 99 -1.34 -14.54 5.63
N ASN A 100 -2.29 -13.68 5.24
CA ASN A 100 -3.47 -13.37 6.05
C ASN A 100 -4.66 -14.29 5.76
N VAL A 101 -4.92 -14.58 4.48
CA VAL A 101 -6.15 -15.28 4.09
C VAL A 101 -5.97 -16.80 3.94
N ASP A 102 -4.75 -17.28 3.71
CA ASP A 102 -4.46 -18.70 3.58
C ASP A 102 -4.14 -19.36 4.93
N ASN A 103 -3.79 -18.59 5.94
CA ASN A 103 -3.60 -19.05 7.30
C ASN A 103 -4.95 -19.04 8.06
N LYS A 104 -5.35 -20.24 8.57
CA LYS A 104 -6.63 -20.43 9.27
C LYS A 104 -6.73 -19.57 10.55
N GLU A 105 -5.65 -19.40 11.29
CA GLU A 105 -5.61 -18.57 12.49
C GLU A 105 -5.79 -17.10 12.12
N ASN A 106 -5.04 -16.62 11.13
CA ASN A 106 -5.07 -15.23 10.69
C ASN A 106 -6.46 -14.83 10.16
N ILE A 107 -7.08 -15.64 9.31
CA ILE A 107 -8.42 -15.34 8.80
C ILE A 107 -9.47 -15.37 9.92
N THR A 108 -9.29 -16.23 10.94
CA THR A 108 -10.18 -16.25 12.12
C THR A 108 -10.03 -14.96 12.93
N LYS A 109 -8.81 -14.45 13.13
CA LYS A 109 -8.54 -13.17 13.79
C LYS A 109 -9.14 -12.00 13.00
N ILE A 110 -9.04 -12.02 11.66
CA ILE A 110 -9.67 -11.02 10.81
C ILE A 110 -11.19 -11.02 11.02
N LEU A 111 -11.86 -12.16 10.96
CA LEU A 111 -13.29 -12.26 11.18
C LEU A 111 -13.70 -11.74 12.57
N ALA A 112 -12.98 -12.14 13.62
CA ALA A 112 -13.18 -11.64 14.98
C ALA A 112 -13.02 -10.11 15.07
N SER A 113 -12.05 -9.56 14.33
CA SER A 113 -11.84 -8.12 14.24
C SER A 113 -13.02 -7.40 13.59
N LEU A 114 -13.55 -7.94 12.47
CA LEU A 114 -14.74 -7.37 11.80
C LEU A 114 -15.96 -7.34 12.74
N GLU A 115 -16.23 -8.45 13.44
CA GLU A 115 -17.33 -8.51 14.42
C GLU A 115 -17.13 -7.51 15.56
N LYS A 116 -15.90 -7.38 16.06
CA LYS A 116 -15.58 -6.47 17.14
C LYS A 116 -15.72 -5.02 16.73
N ILE A 117 -15.24 -4.65 15.52
CA ILE A 117 -15.45 -3.31 14.94
C ILE A 117 -16.95 -3.01 14.85
N TYR A 118 -17.75 -3.94 14.30
CA TYR A 118 -19.19 -3.73 14.19
C TYR A 118 -19.88 -3.59 15.57
N LYS A 119 -19.52 -4.43 16.53
CA LYS A 119 -20.08 -4.37 17.89
C LYS A 119 -19.73 -3.07 18.62
N GLU A 120 -18.53 -2.59 18.45
CA GLU A 120 -18.02 -1.38 19.10
C GLU A 120 -18.63 -0.10 18.53
N PHE A 121 -18.54 0.05 17.22
CA PHE A 121 -18.86 1.32 16.56
C PHE A 121 -20.30 1.38 16.04
N LYS A 122 -21.01 0.26 15.93
CA LYS A 122 -22.38 0.17 15.40
C LYS A 122 -22.55 0.76 13.99
N LEU A 123 -21.50 0.75 13.21
CA LEU A 123 -21.48 1.21 11.83
C LEU A 123 -21.28 0.03 10.86
N PRO A 124 -21.83 0.10 9.64
CA PRO A 124 -21.60 -0.93 8.63
C PRO A 124 -20.12 -1.17 8.37
N VAL A 125 -19.74 -2.43 8.18
CA VAL A 125 -18.40 -2.85 7.81
C VAL A 125 -18.46 -3.44 6.39
N ILE A 126 -17.89 -2.73 5.44
CA ILE A 126 -17.87 -3.10 4.02
C ILE A 126 -16.53 -3.78 3.74
N VAL A 127 -16.56 -5.05 3.38
CA VAL A 127 -15.38 -5.83 3.08
C VAL A 127 -15.25 -6.01 1.56
N SER A 128 -14.23 -5.39 0.97
CA SER A 128 -13.83 -5.64 -0.42
C SER A 128 -13.18 -7.02 -0.50
N THR A 129 -13.92 -7.99 -1.04
CA THR A 129 -13.58 -9.41 -0.91
C THR A 129 -12.98 -9.94 -2.20
N HIS A 130 -11.66 -10.10 -2.23
CA HIS A 130 -10.97 -10.76 -3.33
C HIS A 130 -11.48 -12.21 -3.52
N PRO A 131 -11.50 -12.78 -4.74
CA PRO A 131 -11.97 -14.16 -4.99
C PRO A 131 -11.32 -15.21 -4.08
N ARG A 132 -10.02 -15.10 -3.79
CA ARG A 132 -9.29 -15.95 -2.85
C ARG A 132 -9.90 -15.90 -1.44
N THR A 133 -10.10 -14.71 -0.90
CA THR A 133 -10.68 -14.48 0.42
C THR A 133 -12.10 -15.04 0.47
N ARG A 134 -12.91 -14.84 -0.58
CA ARG A 134 -14.26 -15.37 -0.67
C ARG A 134 -14.27 -16.90 -0.57
N LYS A 135 -13.42 -17.58 -1.36
CA LYS A 135 -13.30 -19.05 -1.34
C LYS A 135 -12.93 -19.57 0.05
N ARG A 136 -12.04 -18.90 0.77
CA ARG A 136 -11.66 -19.27 2.15
C ARG A 136 -12.80 -19.07 3.13
N LEU A 137 -13.52 -17.94 3.03
CA LEU A 137 -14.68 -17.69 3.88
C LEU A 137 -15.81 -18.73 3.67
N GLU A 138 -16.04 -19.17 2.46
CA GLU A 138 -16.99 -20.22 2.15
C GLU A 138 -16.58 -21.57 2.79
N THR A 139 -15.28 -21.90 2.74
CA THR A 139 -14.74 -23.12 3.36
C THR A 139 -14.84 -23.11 4.90
N LEU A 140 -14.76 -21.95 5.54
CA LEU A 140 -14.90 -21.79 7.00
C LEU A 140 -16.35 -21.86 7.49
N GLY A 141 -17.31 -22.03 6.56
CA GLY A 141 -18.73 -22.13 6.89
C GLY A 141 -19.26 -20.90 7.58
N LYS A 142 -19.62 -19.87 6.83
CA LYS A 142 -20.23 -18.61 7.31
C LYS A 142 -21.55 -18.83 8.05
N LYS A 143 -21.53 -19.40 9.23
CA LYS A 143 -22.67 -19.41 10.11
C LYS A 143 -22.50 -18.24 11.08
N ASN A 144 -23.37 -17.22 10.95
CA ASN A 144 -23.55 -16.09 11.87
C ASN A 144 -22.63 -14.87 11.73
N VAL A 145 -22.37 -14.39 10.51
CA VAL A 145 -21.82 -13.02 10.37
C VAL A 145 -22.97 -12.01 10.60
N PRO A 146 -22.79 -10.99 11.45
CA PRO A 146 -23.79 -9.94 11.65
C PRO A 146 -24.19 -9.25 10.34
N ASP A 147 -25.48 -8.90 10.18
CA ASP A 147 -26.02 -8.25 8.96
C ASP A 147 -25.33 -6.94 8.60
N GLY A 148 -24.70 -6.28 9.57
CA GLY A 148 -23.93 -5.06 9.35
C GLY A 148 -22.56 -5.27 8.72
N ILE A 149 -22.10 -6.52 8.52
CA ILE A 149 -20.84 -6.85 7.86
C ILE A 149 -21.14 -7.39 6.47
N LYS A 150 -20.82 -6.63 5.44
CA LYS A 150 -21.12 -6.96 4.04
C LYS A 150 -19.86 -7.31 3.26
N PHE A 151 -19.78 -8.54 2.77
CA PHE A 151 -18.70 -9.00 1.90
C PHE A 151 -19.10 -8.79 0.44
N LEU A 152 -18.47 -7.80 -0.19
CA LEU A 152 -18.80 -7.38 -1.55
C LEU A 152 -17.69 -7.82 -2.52
N LYS A 153 -17.99 -7.86 -3.82
CA LYS A 153 -16.98 -8.07 -4.87
C LYS A 153 -15.94 -6.95 -4.82
N PRO A 154 -14.70 -7.18 -5.29
CA PRO A 154 -13.70 -6.11 -5.37
C PRO A 154 -14.25 -4.92 -6.17
N PHE A 155 -13.99 -3.75 -5.65
CA PHE A 155 -14.35 -2.50 -6.32
C PHE A 155 -13.31 -2.14 -7.38
N GLY A 156 -13.73 -1.41 -8.40
CA GLY A 156 -12.82 -0.76 -9.35
C GLY A 156 -12.00 0.36 -8.69
N PHE A 157 -10.89 0.74 -9.30
CA PHE A 157 -9.96 1.74 -8.76
C PHE A 157 -10.65 3.05 -8.33
N LEU A 158 -11.56 3.59 -9.16
CA LEU A 158 -12.23 4.86 -8.88
C LEU A 158 -13.17 4.74 -7.68
N ASP A 159 -14.00 3.72 -7.66
CA ASP A 159 -14.98 3.48 -6.61
C ASP A 159 -14.31 3.14 -5.28
N TYR A 160 -13.25 2.33 -5.34
CA TYR A 160 -12.49 1.96 -4.14
C TYR A 160 -11.86 3.17 -3.47
N ASN A 161 -11.18 4.04 -4.24
CA ASN A 161 -10.59 5.27 -3.71
C ASN A 161 -11.67 6.23 -3.18
N TRP A 162 -12.83 6.33 -3.86
CA TRP A 162 -13.93 7.14 -3.35
C TRP A 162 -14.47 6.61 -2.03
N LEU A 163 -14.64 5.29 -1.91
CA LEU A 163 -15.04 4.66 -0.66
C LEU A 163 -13.99 4.84 0.44
N GLN A 164 -12.68 4.75 0.14
CA GLN A 164 -11.62 5.03 1.12
C GLN A 164 -11.70 6.46 1.66
N MET A 165 -11.83 7.45 0.78
CA MET A 165 -11.90 8.88 1.14
C MET A 165 -13.10 9.22 2.02
N ASN A 166 -14.15 8.42 1.99
CA ASN A 166 -15.40 8.69 2.70
C ASN A 166 -15.68 7.69 3.84
N ALA A 167 -14.80 6.74 4.10
CA ALA A 167 -14.93 5.83 5.23
C ALA A 167 -14.67 6.53 6.57
N CYS A 168 -15.27 6.03 7.63
CA CYS A 168 -14.89 6.39 9.00
C CYS A 168 -13.44 6.05 9.28
N CYS A 169 -13.04 4.82 8.92
CA CYS A 169 -11.66 4.37 8.89
C CYS A 169 -11.51 3.22 7.89
N VAL A 170 -10.35 3.14 7.25
CA VAL A 170 -9.97 2.04 6.35
C VAL A 170 -9.07 1.07 7.09
N VAL A 171 -9.36 -0.23 6.98
CA VAL A 171 -8.56 -1.32 7.53
C VAL A 171 -8.03 -2.15 6.38
N SER A 172 -6.71 -2.20 6.17
CA SER A 172 -6.16 -2.85 4.97
C SER A 172 -4.83 -3.55 5.22
N ASP A 173 -4.58 -4.62 4.45
CA ASP A 173 -3.25 -5.26 4.33
C ASP A 173 -2.52 -4.88 3.03
N SER A 174 -3.07 -3.97 2.24
CA SER A 174 -2.43 -3.46 1.02
C SER A 174 -1.15 -2.70 1.35
N GLY A 175 -0.10 -2.87 0.53
CA GLY A 175 1.13 -2.10 0.65
C GLY A 175 0.94 -0.61 0.31
N THR A 176 -0.03 -0.27 -0.52
CA THR A 176 -0.28 1.11 -0.98
C THR A 176 -1.13 1.95 -0.02
N ILE A 177 -1.76 1.31 0.99
CA ILE A 177 -2.62 2.04 1.94
C ILE A 177 -1.88 3.18 2.65
N CYS A 178 -0.59 3.03 2.89
CA CYS A 178 0.26 4.04 3.51
C CYS A 178 0.31 5.33 2.68
N GLU A 179 0.48 5.18 1.37
CA GLU A 179 0.54 6.29 0.42
C GLU A 179 -0.86 6.87 0.17
N GLU A 180 -1.83 6.00 -0.10
CA GLU A 180 -3.22 6.39 -0.38
C GLU A 180 -3.81 7.20 0.78
N SER A 181 -3.67 6.71 2.02
CA SER A 181 -4.21 7.39 3.21
C SER A 181 -3.54 8.74 3.48
N ALA A 182 -2.22 8.84 3.27
CA ALA A 182 -1.49 10.08 3.45
C ALA A 182 -1.84 11.10 2.35
N ILE A 183 -1.86 10.69 1.08
CA ILE A 183 -2.10 11.56 -0.07
C ILE A 183 -3.56 12.02 -0.13
N LEU A 184 -4.53 11.11 0.05
CA LEU A 184 -5.97 11.41 -0.01
C LEU A 184 -6.56 11.85 1.33
N ASN A 185 -5.75 11.88 2.39
CA ASN A 185 -6.09 12.37 3.73
C ASN A 185 -7.33 11.69 4.34
N PHE A 186 -7.34 10.37 4.43
CA PHE A 186 -8.38 9.62 5.13
C PHE A 186 -7.81 8.77 6.28
N PRO A 187 -8.59 8.49 7.35
CA PRO A 187 -8.17 7.63 8.44
C PRO A 187 -7.94 6.19 7.99
N ALA A 188 -6.77 5.62 8.29
CA ALA A 188 -6.47 4.23 7.96
C ALA A 188 -5.60 3.56 9.02
N ILE A 189 -5.70 2.24 9.10
CA ILE A 189 -4.77 1.37 9.80
C ILE A 189 -4.33 0.24 8.87
N THR A 190 -3.13 -0.27 9.07
CA THR A 190 -2.66 -1.46 8.37
C THR A 190 -2.58 -2.65 9.30
N ILE A 191 -3.19 -3.77 8.88
CA ILE A 191 -3.23 -5.03 9.65
C ILE A 191 -2.08 -5.97 9.28
N ARG A 192 -0.97 -5.43 8.83
CA ARG A 192 0.25 -6.17 8.50
C ARG A 192 1.13 -6.35 9.73
N ASN A 193 1.97 -7.41 9.72
CA ASN A 193 3.03 -7.62 10.71
C ASN A 193 4.36 -7.00 10.29
N ALA A 194 4.54 -6.73 9.00
CA ALA A 194 5.73 -6.09 8.43
C ALA A 194 5.33 -5.14 7.30
N ILE A 195 6.08 -4.06 7.12
CA ILE A 195 5.78 -3.02 6.15
C ILE A 195 7.05 -2.60 5.39
N GLU A 196 6.92 -2.36 4.09
CA GLU A 196 8.01 -1.89 3.25
C GLU A 196 8.09 -0.36 3.14
N ARG A 197 7.09 0.35 3.68
CA ARG A 197 6.93 1.81 3.55
C ARG A 197 6.76 2.45 4.92
N PRO A 198 7.85 2.57 5.71
CA PRO A 198 7.79 3.09 7.07
C PRO A 198 7.48 4.59 7.15
N GLU A 199 7.60 5.33 6.05
CA GLU A 199 7.47 6.79 5.99
C GLU A 199 6.12 7.28 6.56
N ALA A 200 5.04 6.55 6.28
CA ALA A 200 3.72 6.89 6.79
C ALA A 200 3.59 6.66 8.31
N MET A 201 4.34 5.69 8.84
CA MET A 201 4.42 5.47 10.29
C MET A 201 5.26 6.56 10.95
N ASP A 202 6.41 6.91 10.36
CA ASP A 202 7.28 8.00 10.84
C ASP A 202 6.53 9.34 10.88
N ALA A 203 5.68 9.60 9.89
CA ALA A 203 4.83 10.79 9.84
C ALA A 203 3.57 10.69 10.73
N GLY A 204 3.30 9.53 11.34
CA GLY A 204 2.11 9.30 12.15
C GLY A 204 0.79 9.29 11.38
N THR A 205 0.81 9.07 10.07
CA THR A 205 -0.39 9.07 9.23
C THR A 205 -1.14 7.74 9.24
N ILE A 206 -0.47 6.65 9.60
CA ILE A 206 -1.05 5.31 9.69
C ILE A 206 -0.57 4.59 10.95
N ILE A 207 -1.38 3.66 11.46
CA ILE A 207 -1.00 2.76 12.55
C ILE A 207 -0.89 1.34 12.01
N MET A 208 0.22 0.66 12.28
CA MET A 208 0.39 -0.77 12.01
C MET A 208 0.01 -1.57 13.26
N THR A 209 -0.95 -2.51 13.11
CA THR A 209 -1.57 -3.21 14.25
C THR A 209 -1.27 -4.70 14.30
N GLY A 210 -0.86 -5.30 13.17
CA GLY A 210 -0.99 -6.75 13.05
C GLY A 210 -2.47 -7.18 13.06
N LEU A 211 -2.72 -8.43 13.46
CA LEU A 211 -4.05 -9.06 13.34
C LEU A 211 -4.81 -9.20 14.67
N GLU A 212 -4.27 -8.70 15.79
CA GLU A 212 -4.93 -8.85 17.08
C GLU A 212 -6.17 -7.94 17.19
N PRO A 213 -7.38 -8.49 17.39
CA PRO A 213 -8.64 -7.73 17.34
C PRO A 213 -8.69 -6.56 18.32
N GLU A 214 -8.12 -6.71 19.52
CA GLU A 214 -8.07 -5.66 20.53
C GLU A 214 -7.21 -4.47 20.08
N VAL A 215 -6.06 -4.76 19.47
CA VAL A 215 -5.13 -3.74 18.95
C VAL A 215 -5.78 -3.01 17.79
N ILE A 216 -6.43 -3.73 16.88
CA ILE A 216 -7.14 -3.15 15.73
C ILE A 216 -8.22 -2.16 16.20
N VAL A 217 -9.09 -2.56 17.14
CA VAL A 217 -10.15 -1.68 17.64
C VAL A 217 -9.57 -0.46 18.37
N SER A 218 -8.51 -0.65 19.16
CA SER A 218 -7.85 0.45 19.87
C SER A 218 -7.22 1.45 18.92
N ALA A 219 -6.57 0.96 17.86
CA ALA A 219 -5.98 1.80 16.80
C ALA A 219 -7.07 2.57 16.03
N ILE A 220 -8.20 1.93 15.73
CA ILE A 220 -9.33 2.62 15.09
C ILE A 220 -9.85 3.74 16.00
N ARG A 221 -10.07 3.49 17.30
CA ARG A 221 -10.50 4.55 18.24
C ARG A 221 -9.56 5.75 18.20
N MET A 222 -8.25 5.49 18.21
CA MET A 222 -7.25 6.55 18.13
C MET A 222 -7.37 7.33 16.81
N GLN A 223 -7.46 6.63 15.67
CA GLN A 223 -7.53 7.26 14.34
C GLN A 223 -8.79 8.10 14.13
N VAL A 224 -9.91 7.71 14.71
CA VAL A 224 -11.20 8.43 14.55
C VAL A 224 -11.48 9.41 15.68
N SER A 225 -10.62 9.52 16.69
CA SER A 225 -10.80 10.43 17.82
C SER A 225 -10.83 11.89 17.39
N GLU A 226 -11.55 12.73 18.11
CA GLU A 226 -11.61 14.17 17.85
C GLU A 226 -10.24 14.85 18.02
N ASP A 227 -9.43 14.34 18.92
CA ASP A 227 -8.08 14.86 19.11
C ASP A 227 -7.19 14.53 17.90
N ASN A 228 -7.26 13.32 17.35
CA ASN A 228 -6.52 12.96 16.16
C ASN A 228 -6.98 13.75 14.92
N LYS A 229 -8.29 14.06 14.81
CA LYS A 229 -8.81 14.89 13.73
C LYS A 229 -8.28 16.34 13.76
N LYS A 230 -7.92 16.84 14.93
CA LYS A 230 -7.33 18.18 15.11
C LYS A 230 -5.84 18.20 14.84
N MET A 231 -5.16 17.06 14.87
CA MET A 231 -3.72 16.98 14.59
C MET A 231 -3.45 17.21 13.10
N PRO A 232 -2.45 18.05 12.76
CA PRO A 232 -2.07 18.25 11.38
C PRO A 232 -1.47 16.92 10.81
N ARG A 233 -2.14 16.32 9.86
CA ARG A 233 -1.58 15.20 9.13
C ARG A 233 -0.53 15.72 8.15
N ARG A 234 0.71 15.31 8.36
CA ARG A 234 1.81 15.66 7.46
C ARG A 234 2.01 14.51 6.47
N ILE A 235 1.82 14.81 5.20
CA ILE A 235 2.19 13.88 4.13
C ILE A 235 3.71 13.72 4.19
N PRO A 236 4.26 12.49 4.19
CA PRO A 236 5.69 12.30 4.03
C PRO A 236 6.20 13.03 2.78
N ALA A 237 7.32 13.74 2.88
CA ALA A 237 7.84 14.55 1.78
C ALA A 237 8.06 13.74 0.49
N ASP A 238 8.47 12.48 0.63
CA ASP A 238 8.67 11.56 -0.49
C ASP A 238 7.36 11.22 -1.22
N TYR A 239 6.21 11.32 -0.54
CA TYR A 239 4.88 11.10 -1.15
C TYR A 239 4.30 12.37 -1.80
N GLU A 240 4.95 13.52 -1.65
CA GLU A 240 4.51 14.77 -2.28
C GLU A 240 5.02 14.95 -3.72
N ILE A 241 5.83 14.03 -4.22
CA ILE A 241 6.38 14.08 -5.57
C ILE A 241 5.28 13.85 -6.61
N GLU A 242 5.08 14.83 -7.51
CA GLU A 242 3.99 14.84 -8.50
C GLU A 242 4.43 14.54 -9.93
N ASN A 243 5.72 14.35 -10.17
CA ASN A 243 6.31 14.23 -11.50
C ASN A 243 7.22 13.01 -11.66
N THR A 244 6.87 11.91 -11.01
CA THR A 244 7.64 10.66 -11.02
C THR A 244 7.84 10.14 -12.43
N SER A 245 6.79 10.07 -13.26
CA SER A 245 6.87 9.59 -14.64
C SER A 245 7.87 10.40 -15.47
N TYR A 246 7.85 11.73 -15.32
CA TYR A 246 8.76 12.62 -16.03
C TYR A 246 10.22 12.43 -15.59
N ARG A 247 10.47 12.25 -14.27
CA ARG A 247 11.80 11.94 -13.74
C ARG A 247 12.33 10.64 -14.33
N VAL A 248 11.50 9.59 -14.35
CA VAL A 248 11.85 8.27 -14.89
C VAL A 248 12.22 8.36 -16.37
N VAL A 249 11.39 9.03 -17.19
CA VAL A 249 11.64 9.21 -18.63
C VAL A 249 12.96 9.94 -18.86
N LYS A 250 13.19 11.06 -18.16
CA LYS A 250 14.47 11.80 -18.28
C LYS A 250 15.68 10.94 -17.91
N LEU A 251 15.55 10.15 -16.87
CA LEU A 251 16.63 9.28 -16.41
C LEU A 251 16.95 8.23 -17.48
N ILE A 252 15.95 7.55 -18.01
CA ILE A 252 16.12 6.55 -19.06
C ILE A 252 16.77 7.17 -20.31
N MET A 253 16.25 8.31 -20.77
CA MET A 253 16.78 9.01 -21.94
C MET A 253 18.25 9.44 -21.76
N GLY A 254 18.59 9.93 -20.56
CA GLY A 254 19.92 10.44 -20.27
C GLY A 254 20.98 9.36 -20.02
N THR A 255 20.56 8.19 -19.46
CA THR A 255 21.52 7.21 -18.93
C THR A 255 21.56 5.88 -19.68
N SER A 256 20.61 5.61 -20.58
CA SER A 256 20.50 4.30 -21.27
C SER A 256 21.77 3.88 -22.04
N LYS A 257 22.52 4.84 -22.56
CA LYS A 257 23.80 4.59 -23.23
C LYS A 257 25.01 4.69 -22.30
N LEU A 258 24.83 5.22 -21.09
CA LEU A 258 25.95 5.45 -20.15
C LEU A 258 26.26 4.22 -19.31
N SER A 259 25.31 3.31 -19.08
CA SER A 259 25.54 2.12 -18.24
C SER A 259 26.73 1.31 -18.72
N HIS A 260 26.88 1.12 -20.02
CA HIS A 260 27.99 0.38 -20.60
C HIS A 260 29.33 1.08 -20.37
N ILE A 261 29.34 2.41 -20.47
CA ILE A 261 30.55 3.21 -20.24
C ILE A 261 30.95 3.12 -18.76
N TRP A 262 29.99 3.25 -17.86
CA TRP A 262 30.21 3.23 -16.40
C TRP A 262 30.69 1.87 -15.90
N ASP A 263 30.22 0.79 -16.51
CA ASP A 263 30.57 -0.58 -16.14
C ASP A 263 31.78 -1.11 -16.96
N ASN A 264 32.36 -0.24 -17.79
CA ASN A 264 33.54 -0.58 -18.63
C ASN A 264 33.30 -1.81 -19.53
N ILE A 265 32.04 -1.98 -19.96
CA ILE A 265 31.66 -3.11 -20.82
C ILE A 265 32.13 -2.80 -22.25
N LYS A 266 33.14 -3.52 -22.68
CA LYS A 266 33.59 -3.49 -24.08
C LYS A 266 32.64 -4.40 -24.87
N PHE A 267 31.90 -3.83 -25.82
CA PHE A 267 31.31 -4.64 -26.87
C PHE A 267 32.47 -5.04 -27.80
N ASN A 268 32.80 -6.32 -27.85
CA ASN A 268 33.52 -6.79 -29.03
C ASN A 268 32.57 -6.57 -30.19
N ASP A 269 32.96 -5.77 -31.15
CA ASP A 269 32.27 -5.64 -32.42
C ASP A 269 32.21 -7.03 -33.03
N LEU A 270 31.12 -7.75 -32.69
CA LEU A 270 30.75 -8.92 -33.45
C LEU A 270 30.11 -8.37 -34.73
N VAL A 271 30.96 -8.27 -35.73
CA VAL A 271 30.63 -8.10 -37.15
C VAL A 271 29.59 -9.15 -37.56
#